data_9778d64a762c91d5e6209e3d56478365
#
_entry.id   9778d64a762c91d5e6209e3d56478365
#
_cell.length_a   1.000
_cell.length_b   1.000
_cell.length_c   1.000
_cell.angle_alpha   90.00
_cell.angle_beta   90.00
_cell.angle_gamma   90.00
#
_symmetry.space_group_name_H-M   'P 1'
#
loop_
_entity.id
_entity.type
_entity.pdbx_description
1 polymer ?
#
loop_
_entity_poly.entity_id
_entity_poly.type
_entity_poly.pdbx_seq_one_letter_code
_entity_poly.pdbx_strand_id
1 'polypeptide(L)'
;MYVVSKKLAFFVALTTLVSISGCQNLPHAQAKPNITFIDTNKFDNDLSASLVAIKNPVEVDFYTPITPNEIPPRLEKWLSMVDKTGGKINIASPVGEPAPKSPTLILGLFSGLWNAFKILGGQSSAKSMEDAIKSRDANIQLARNAQGNLYIQKITFNERVAK
;
A
#
# COMPACT_ATOMS: atom_id res chain seq x y z
N MET A 1 -75.27 17.08 46.00
CA MET A 1 -73.84 16.91 46.39
C MET A 1 -73.10 16.22 45.25
N TYR A 2 -72.40 17.01 44.51
CA TYR A 2 -71.71 16.50 43.26
C TYR A 2 -70.19 16.42 43.53
N VAL A 3 -69.63 15.24 43.43
CA VAL A 3 -68.19 15.03 43.52
C VAL A 3 -67.65 15.11 42.10
N VAL A 4 -66.88 16.14 41.81
CA VAL A 4 -66.19 16.30 40.54
C VAL A 4 -64.84 15.59 40.60
N SER A 5 -64.68 14.48 39.83
CA SER A 5 -63.48 13.79 39.69
C SER A 5 -62.63 14.47 38.61
N LYS A 6 -61.48 15.08 38.99
CA LYS A 6 -60.53 15.65 38.10
C LYS A 6 -59.60 14.54 37.59
N LYS A 7 -59.77 14.12 36.32
CA LYS A 7 -58.85 13.26 35.62
C LYS A 7 -57.61 14.06 35.23
N LEU A 8 -56.51 13.80 35.91
CA LEU A 8 -55.20 14.36 35.59
C LEU A 8 -54.63 13.56 34.43
N ALA A 9 -54.61 14.15 33.24
CA ALA A 9 -53.97 13.55 32.07
C ALA A 9 -52.46 13.75 32.15
N PHE A 10 -51.72 12.69 32.42
CA PHE A 10 -50.27 12.67 32.37
C PHE A 10 -49.85 12.49 30.89
N PHE A 11 -49.41 13.59 30.26
CA PHE A 11 -48.73 13.52 28.95
C PHE A 11 -47.30 13.11 29.21
N VAL A 12 -47.00 11.82 29.00
CA VAL A 12 -45.63 11.33 28.90
C VAL A 12 -45.10 11.66 27.49
N ALA A 13 -44.32 12.74 27.39
CA ALA A 13 -43.58 13.06 26.18
C ALA A 13 -42.38 12.08 26.07
N LEU A 14 -42.58 11.04 25.26
CA LEU A 14 -41.53 10.09 24.89
C LEU A 14 -40.60 10.76 23.87
N THR A 15 -39.54 11.42 24.34
CA THR A 15 -38.47 11.94 23.51
C THR A 15 -37.60 10.76 23.02
N THR A 16 -37.87 10.27 21.82
CA THR A 16 -37.00 9.33 21.12
C THR A 16 -35.72 10.05 20.70
N LEU A 17 -34.61 9.82 21.43
CA LEU A 17 -33.29 10.15 20.99
C LEU A 17 -32.96 9.26 19.77
N VAL A 18 -33.09 9.81 18.56
CA VAL A 18 -32.55 9.21 17.36
C VAL A 18 -31.03 9.40 17.41
N SER A 19 -30.30 8.39 17.89
CA SER A 19 -28.87 8.32 17.77
C SER A 19 -28.55 8.12 16.30
N ILE A 20 -28.25 9.22 15.59
CA ILE A 20 -27.69 9.18 14.25
C ILE A 20 -26.24 8.68 14.40
N SER A 21 -26.09 7.36 14.40
CA SER A 21 -24.78 6.74 14.18
C SER A 21 -24.35 7.09 12.77
N GLY A 22 -23.70 8.24 12.63
CA GLY A 22 -23.05 8.62 11.39
C GLY A 22 -21.95 7.60 11.11
N CYS A 23 -22.27 6.59 10.31
CA CYS A 23 -21.25 5.80 9.63
C CYS A 23 -20.45 6.81 8.80
N GLN A 24 -19.32 7.24 9.34
CA GLN A 24 -18.31 7.90 8.55
C GLN A 24 -17.87 6.89 7.49
N ASN A 25 -18.45 7.00 6.30
CA ASN A 25 -17.94 6.34 5.11
C ASN A 25 -16.56 6.93 4.83
N LEU A 26 -15.54 6.40 5.51
CA LEU A 26 -14.16 6.59 5.08
C LEU A 26 -14.11 6.11 3.64
N PRO A 27 -13.62 6.93 2.71
CA PRO A 27 -13.52 6.53 1.33
C PRO A 27 -12.65 5.26 1.27
N HIS A 28 -13.29 4.13 1.08
CA HIS A 28 -12.59 2.87 0.90
C HIS A 28 -11.77 3.02 -0.39
N ALA A 29 -10.47 2.89 -0.26
CA ALA A 29 -9.58 2.88 -1.43
C ALA A 29 -10.06 1.76 -2.37
N GLN A 30 -10.32 2.11 -3.63
CA GLN A 30 -10.75 1.15 -4.62
C GLN A 30 -9.55 0.30 -5.06
N ALA A 31 -9.74 -1.02 -5.08
CA ALA A 31 -8.73 -1.93 -5.59
C ALA A 31 -8.48 -1.67 -7.08
N LYS A 32 -7.21 -1.53 -7.47
CA LYS A 32 -6.76 -1.24 -8.83
C LYS A 32 -5.62 -2.15 -9.23
N PRO A 33 -5.62 -2.72 -10.45
CA PRO A 33 -4.47 -3.49 -10.95
C PRO A 33 -3.24 -2.60 -11.20
N ASN A 34 -3.46 -1.32 -11.55
CA ASN A 34 -2.42 -0.31 -11.78
C ASN A 34 -2.59 0.86 -10.83
N ILE A 35 -1.52 1.23 -10.16
CA ILE A 35 -1.48 2.33 -9.21
C ILE A 35 -0.34 3.26 -9.58
N THR A 36 -0.63 4.54 -9.72
CA THR A 36 0.44 5.52 -9.90
C THR A 36 1.01 5.90 -8.54
N PHE A 37 2.33 5.87 -8.44
CA PHE A 37 3.02 6.30 -7.24
C PHE A 37 2.86 7.81 -7.02
N ILE A 38 2.40 8.16 -5.84
CA ILE A 38 2.37 9.51 -5.30
C ILE A 38 2.80 9.39 -3.84
N ASP A 39 3.75 10.18 -3.38
CA ASP A 39 4.27 10.09 -2.01
C ASP A 39 3.26 10.65 -0.99
N THR A 40 2.15 9.95 -0.82
CA THR A 40 1.06 10.30 0.09
C THR A 40 0.47 9.05 0.76
N ASN A 41 -0.23 9.24 1.89
CA ASN A 41 -0.96 8.14 2.56
C ASN A 41 -2.05 7.53 1.68
N LYS A 42 -2.56 8.27 0.69
CA LYS A 42 -3.51 7.73 -0.28
C LYS A 42 -2.91 6.59 -1.09
N PHE A 43 -1.64 6.71 -1.50
CA PHE A 43 -0.93 5.63 -2.19
C PHE A 43 -0.86 4.37 -1.33
N ASP A 44 -0.51 4.49 -0.03
CA ASP A 44 -0.44 3.34 0.88
C ASP A 44 -1.80 2.64 1.01
N ASN A 45 -2.89 3.41 1.10
CA ASN A 45 -4.24 2.87 1.20
C ASN A 45 -4.67 2.18 -0.11
N ASP A 46 -4.44 2.81 -1.26
CA ASP A 46 -4.78 2.25 -2.58
C ASP A 46 -3.98 0.96 -2.83
N LEU A 47 -2.69 0.96 -2.55
CA LEU A 47 -1.83 -0.21 -2.73
C LEU A 47 -2.21 -1.34 -1.78
N SER A 48 -2.41 -1.05 -0.51
CA SER A 48 -2.84 -2.04 0.49
C SER A 48 -4.17 -2.69 0.10
N ALA A 49 -5.18 -1.87 -0.25
CA ALA A 49 -6.48 -2.35 -0.68
C ALA A 49 -6.38 -3.25 -1.93
N SER A 50 -5.55 -2.85 -2.89
CA SER A 50 -5.37 -3.60 -4.14
C SER A 50 -4.66 -4.92 -3.91
N LEU A 51 -3.61 -4.94 -3.09
CA LEU A 51 -2.88 -6.17 -2.76
C LEU A 51 -3.73 -7.21 -2.00
N VAL A 52 -4.67 -6.73 -1.18
CA VAL A 52 -5.60 -7.62 -0.45
C VAL A 52 -6.71 -8.13 -1.36
N ALA A 53 -7.30 -7.26 -2.20
CA ALA A 53 -8.49 -7.58 -2.98
C ALA A 53 -8.18 -8.31 -4.29
N ILE A 54 -7.00 -8.09 -4.88
CA ILE A 54 -6.65 -8.57 -6.22
C ILE A 54 -5.61 -9.69 -6.11
N LYS A 55 -5.95 -10.89 -6.58
CA LYS A 55 -4.99 -12.00 -6.70
C LYS A 55 -4.01 -11.82 -7.84
N ASN A 56 -4.42 -11.13 -8.90
CA ASN A 56 -3.56 -10.81 -10.04
C ASN A 56 -2.42 -9.85 -9.63
N PRO A 57 -1.39 -9.72 -10.46
CA PRO A 57 -0.33 -8.75 -10.24
C PRO A 57 -0.89 -7.33 -10.09
N VAL A 58 -0.34 -6.59 -9.12
CA VAL A 58 -0.60 -5.16 -8.93
C VAL A 58 0.62 -4.40 -9.38
N GLU A 59 0.46 -3.50 -10.35
CA GLU A 59 1.55 -2.70 -10.91
C GLU A 59 1.56 -1.30 -10.29
N VAL A 60 2.77 -0.81 -10.01
CA VAL A 60 3.02 0.56 -9.57
C VAL A 60 3.81 1.27 -10.66
N ASP A 61 3.18 2.26 -11.26
CA ASP A 61 3.74 3.12 -12.30
C ASP A 61 4.20 4.47 -11.73
N PHE A 62 5.07 5.16 -12.44
CA PHE A 62 5.68 6.42 -12.01
C PHE A 62 5.46 7.53 -13.02
N TYR A 63 4.97 8.70 -12.57
CA TYR A 63 4.92 9.90 -13.42
C TYR A 63 6.29 10.47 -13.73
N THR A 64 7.18 10.42 -12.73
CA THR A 64 8.56 10.88 -12.85
C THR A 64 9.47 9.68 -12.73
N PRO A 65 10.46 9.51 -13.63
CA PRO A 65 11.43 8.44 -13.51
C PRO A 65 12.13 8.46 -12.15
N ILE A 66 12.13 7.34 -11.46
CA ILE A 66 12.83 7.17 -10.19
C ILE A 66 14.15 6.45 -10.47
N THR A 67 15.26 7.07 -10.08
CA THR A 67 16.56 6.40 -10.20
C THR A 67 16.71 5.31 -9.13
N PRO A 68 17.42 4.22 -9.43
CA PRO A 68 17.64 3.16 -8.43
C PRO A 68 18.34 3.64 -7.15
N ASN A 69 19.09 4.75 -7.23
CA ASN A 69 19.81 5.32 -6.09
C ASN A 69 18.98 6.28 -5.24
N GLU A 70 17.80 6.69 -5.72
CA GLU A 70 16.96 7.71 -5.09
C GLU A 70 15.51 7.21 -4.98
N ILE A 71 15.36 6.00 -4.46
CA ILE A 71 14.02 5.44 -4.23
C ILE A 71 13.36 6.19 -3.07
N PRO A 72 12.13 6.70 -3.25
CA PRO A 72 11.41 7.38 -2.18
C PRO A 72 11.24 6.48 -0.94
N PRO A 73 11.40 7.01 0.28
CA PRO A 73 11.30 6.23 1.53
C PRO A 73 9.99 5.44 1.67
N ARG A 74 8.91 5.93 1.08
CA ARG A 74 7.63 5.24 1.07
C ARG A 74 7.67 3.94 0.25
N LEU A 75 8.29 3.97 -0.93
CA LEU A 75 8.49 2.75 -1.73
C LEU A 75 9.47 1.79 -1.08
N GLU A 76 10.55 2.34 -0.53
CA GLU A 76 11.48 1.55 0.27
C GLU A 76 10.75 0.77 1.35
N LYS A 77 9.86 1.41 2.10
CA LYS A 77 9.06 0.78 3.14
C LYS A 77 8.26 -0.41 2.60
N TRP A 78 7.61 -0.28 1.45
CA TRP A 78 6.86 -1.37 0.82
C TRP A 78 7.76 -2.53 0.39
N LEU A 79 8.86 -2.24 -0.31
CA LEU A 79 9.81 -3.26 -0.73
C LEU A 79 10.40 -4.04 0.45
N SER A 80 10.71 -3.34 1.54
CA SER A 80 11.19 -3.93 2.76
C SER A 80 10.19 -4.86 3.40
N MET A 81 8.95 -4.45 3.39
CA MET A 81 7.95 -5.31 3.97
C MET A 81 7.80 -6.61 3.17
N VAL A 82 8.04 -6.59 1.83
CA VAL A 82 8.15 -7.80 1.02
C VAL A 82 9.25 -8.71 1.58
N ASP A 83 10.46 -8.18 1.76
CA ASP A 83 11.59 -8.95 2.28
C ASP A 83 11.33 -9.47 3.70
N LYS A 84 10.88 -8.61 4.60
CA LYS A 84 10.54 -8.96 5.99
C LYS A 84 9.52 -10.10 6.09
N THR A 85 8.57 -10.17 5.16
CA THR A 85 7.56 -11.23 5.10
C THR A 85 8.01 -12.48 4.33
N GLY A 86 9.29 -12.55 3.96
CA GLY A 86 9.91 -13.67 3.26
C GLY A 86 9.60 -13.70 1.76
N GLY A 87 9.14 -12.58 1.17
CA GLY A 87 9.01 -12.39 -0.27
C GLY A 87 10.35 -12.15 -0.95
N LYS A 88 10.37 -12.34 -2.26
CA LYS A 88 11.54 -12.10 -3.08
C LYS A 88 11.41 -10.77 -3.80
N ILE A 89 12.52 -10.04 -3.87
CA ILE A 89 12.63 -8.85 -4.71
C ILE A 89 13.51 -9.22 -5.90
N ASN A 90 12.89 -9.24 -7.08
CA ASN A 90 13.60 -9.50 -8.34
C ASN A 90 13.79 -8.18 -9.07
N ILE A 91 14.91 -8.05 -9.77
CA ILE A 91 15.21 -6.88 -10.57
C ILE A 91 15.43 -7.34 -11.99
N ALA A 92 14.60 -6.85 -12.90
CA ALA A 92 14.68 -7.15 -14.33
C ALA A 92 15.43 -6.02 -15.05
N SER A 93 16.41 -6.42 -15.85
CA SER A 93 17.16 -5.50 -16.73
C SER A 93 16.26 -4.81 -17.74
N PRO A 94 16.71 -3.68 -18.31
CA PRO A 94 16.08 -3.09 -19.47
C PRO A 94 15.85 -4.11 -20.58
N VAL A 95 14.75 -3.94 -21.33
CA VAL A 95 14.43 -4.83 -22.45
C VAL A 95 15.56 -4.82 -23.48
N GLY A 96 16.02 -6.02 -23.86
CA GLY A 96 17.11 -6.21 -24.82
C GLY A 96 18.51 -6.23 -24.19
N GLU A 97 18.65 -5.98 -22.90
CA GLU A 97 19.92 -6.13 -22.19
C GLU A 97 20.00 -7.51 -21.48
N PRO A 98 21.18 -8.12 -21.43
CA PRO A 98 21.34 -9.36 -20.69
C PRO A 98 21.07 -9.13 -19.21
N ALA A 99 20.45 -10.12 -18.56
CA ALA A 99 20.27 -10.07 -17.12
C ALA A 99 21.64 -9.86 -16.43
N PRO A 100 21.71 -9.02 -15.39
CA PRO A 100 22.95 -8.79 -14.69
C PRO A 100 23.47 -10.11 -14.13
N LYS A 101 24.74 -10.40 -14.41
CA LYS A 101 25.40 -11.68 -14.07
C LYS A 101 25.47 -11.94 -12.57
N SER A 102 25.17 -10.94 -11.74
CA SER A 102 25.17 -11.06 -10.28
C SER A 102 24.05 -10.23 -9.64
N PRO A 103 23.18 -10.85 -8.86
CA PRO A 103 22.21 -10.12 -8.02
C PRO A 103 22.89 -9.11 -7.08
N THR A 104 24.13 -9.38 -6.70
CA THR A 104 24.92 -8.54 -5.78
C THR A 104 25.29 -7.18 -6.37
N LEU A 105 25.49 -7.09 -7.71
CA LEU A 105 25.74 -5.81 -8.38
C LEU A 105 24.51 -4.90 -8.34
N ILE A 106 23.33 -5.48 -8.37
CA ILE A 106 22.07 -4.74 -8.32
C ILE A 106 21.73 -4.40 -6.86
N LEU A 107 21.97 -5.31 -5.92
CA LEU A 107 21.88 -5.03 -4.50
C LEU A 107 22.85 -3.93 -4.05
N GLY A 108 24.01 -3.78 -4.71
CA GLY A 108 24.94 -2.66 -4.50
C GLY A 108 24.34 -1.31 -4.90
N LEU A 109 23.51 -1.26 -5.94
CA LEU A 109 22.76 -0.06 -6.33
C LEU A 109 21.66 0.27 -5.32
N PHE A 110 21.18 -0.73 -4.58
CA PHE A 110 20.16 -0.61 -3.54
C PHE A 110 20.72 -0.73 -2.12
N SER A 111 22.05 -0.73 -1.94
CA SER A 111 22.66 -0.88 -0.61
C SER A 111 22.33 0.26 0.36
N GLY A 112 22.00 1.44 -0.17
CA GLY A 112 21.42 2.54 0.62
C GLY A 112 20.05 2.19 1.20
N LEU A 113 19.26 1.41 0.48
CA LEU A 113 17.95 0.90 0.89
C LEU A 113 18.03 0.03 2.13
N TRP A 114 18.95 -0.92 2.16
CA TRP A 114 19.02 -1.97 3.19
C TRP A 114 19.39 -1.46 4.58
N ASN A 115 20.09 -0.32 4.68
CA ASN A 115 20.47 0.26 5.97
C ASN A 115 19.39 1.18 6.58
N ALA A 116 18.56 1.82 5.76
CA ALA A 116 17.46 2.68 6.23
C ALA A 116 16.35 1.89 6.94
N PHE A 117 16.23 0.60 6.64
CA PHE A 117 15.18 -0.29 7.13
C PHE A 117 15.16 -0.53 8.61
N LYS A 118 16.31 -0.54 9.24
CA LYS A 118 16.43 -0.79 10.68
C LYS A 118 15.90 0.35 11.54
N ILE A 119 15.63 1.53 10.94
CA ILE A 119 15.36 2.77 11.69
C ILE A 119 13.88 3.19 11.71
N LEU A 120 13.04 2.71 10.77
CA LEU A 120 11.66 3.18 10.65
C LEU A 120 10.63 2.25 11.33
N GLY A 121 10.74 2.13 12.65
CA GLY A 121 9.73 1.46 13.49
C GLY A 121 8.46 2.29 13.72
N GLY A 122 7.66 2.53 12.69
CA GLY A 122 6.33 3.16 12.82
C GLY A 122 5.23 2.11 13.00
N GLN A 123 4.58 2.08 14.16
CA GLN A 123 3.89 0.88 14.67
C GLN A 123 2.47 0.59 14.15
N SER A 124 1.68 1.52 13.65
CA SER A 124 0.28 1.22 13.30
C SER A 124 0.02 0.99 11.80
N SER A 125 0.71 1.70 10.92
CA SER A 125 0.61 1.48 9.48
C SER A 125 1.40 0.23 9.01
N ALA A 126 2.32 -0.26 9.82
CA ALA A 126 3.15 -1.43 9.51
C ALA A 126 2.34 -2.72 9.43
N LYS A 127 1.36 -2.92 10.30
CA LYS A 127 0.59 -4.16 10.33
C LYS A 127 -0.33 -4.32 9.11
N SER A 128 -1.02 -3.27 8.69
CA SER A 128 -1.87 -3.32 7.50
C SER A 128 -1.05 -3.54 6.22
N MET A 129 0.14 -2.93 6.13
CA MET A 129 1.08 -3.17 5.03
C MET A 129 1.61 -4.61 5.05
N GLU A 130 1.98 -5.11 6.22
CA GLU A 130 2.46 -6.48 6.41
C GLU A 130 1.39 -7.50 5.99
N ASP A 131 0.14 -7.32 6.43
CA ASP A 131 -0.97 -8.19 6.05
C ASP A 131 -1.27 -8.16 4.56
N ALA A 132 -1.12 -7.00 3.91
CA ALA A 132 -1.34 -6.85 2.48
C ALA A 132 -0.24 -7.51 1.63
N ILE A 133 1.01 -7.53 2.12
CA ILE A 133 2.18 -7.92 1.33
C ILE A 133 2.69 -9.33 1.64
N LYS A 134 2.27 -9.97 2.73
CA LYS A 134 2.82 -11.24 3.23
C LYS A 134 2.84 -12.40 2.23
N SER A 135 2.00 -12.35 1.20
CA SER A 135 1.93 -13.37 0.14
C SER A 135 2.43 -12.87 -1.20
N ARG A 136 3.21 -11.80 -1.23
CA ARG A 136 3.67 -11.16 -2.45
C ARG A 136 5.18 -11.20 -2.61
N ASP A 137 5.60 -11.33 -3.87
CA ASP A 137 6.95 -11.04 -4.34
C ASP A 137 6.93 -9.72 -5.11
N ALA A 138 8.04 -8.99 -5.15
CA ALA A 138 8.18 -7.77 -5.93
C ALA A 138 9.09 -7.98 -7.13
N ASN A 139 8.72 -7.44 -8.28
CA ASN A 139 9.55 -7.39 -9.48
C ASN A 139 9.75 -5.93 -9.89
N ILE A 140 10.99 -5.46 -9.85
CA ILE A 140 11.39 -4.11 -10.25
C ILE A 140 11.88 -4.16 -11.68
N GLN A 141 11.14 -3.54 -12.59
CA GLN A 141 11.53 -3.42 -13.99
C GLN A 141 12.36 -2.15 -14.19
N LEU A 142 13.58 -2.31 -14.67
CA LEU A 142 14.42 -1.20 -15.05
C LEU A 142 14.28 -0.87 -16.54
N ALA A 143 14.49 0.40 -16.88
CA ALA A 143 14.61 0.88 -18.24
C ALA A 143 15.72 1.93 -18.35
N ARG A 144 16.09 2.32 -19.58
CA ARG A 144 17.01 3.43 -19.84
C ARG A 144 16.27 4.57 -20.51
N ASN A 145 16.60 5.78 -20.11
CA ASN A 145 16.14 6.98 -20.80
C ASN A 145 16.98 7.23 -22.09
N ALA A 146 16.62 8.26 -22.85
CA ALA A 146 17.34 8.63 -24.08
C ALA A 146 18.82 8.99 -23.84
N GLN A 147 19.19 9.34 -22.62
CA GLN A 147 20.56 9.65 -22.21
C GLN A 147 21.33 8.41 -21.71
N GLY A 148 20.69 7.23 -21.72
CA GLY A 148 21.29 5.98 -21.24
C GLY A 148 21.22 5.77 -19.72
N ASN A 149 20.64 6.69 -18.96
CA ASN A 149 20.52 6.57 -17.51
C ASN A 149 19.46 5.53 -17.11
N LEU A 150 19.78 4.67 -16.15
CA LEU A 150 18.84 3.70 -15.59
C LEU A 150 17.78 4.39 -14.74
N TYR A 151 16.54 3.94 -14.89
CA TYR A 151 15.44 4.32 -14.01
C TYR A 151 14.51 3.13 -13.76
N ILE A 152 13.73 3.21 -12.70
CA ILE A 152 12.68 2.23 -12.42
C ILE A 152 11.47 2.59 -13.29
N GLN A 153 11.14 1.69 -14.22
CA GLN A 153 9.99 1.83 -15.10
C GLN A 153 8.69 1.53 -14.37
N LYS A 154 8.67 0.41 -13.63
CA LYS A 154 7.54 -0.03 -12.81
C LYS A 154 7.96 -1.02 -11.75
N ILE A 155 7.11 -1.18 -10.73
CA ILE A 155 7.22 -2.24 -9.74
C ILE A 155 5.95 -3.08 -9.81
N THR A 156 6.09 -4.41 -9.91
CA THR A 156 4.96 -5.33 -9.96
C THR A 156 4.98 -6.22 -8.71
N PHE A 157 3.90 -6.22 -7.97
CA PHE A 157 3.70 -7.12 -6.84
C PHE A 157 2.91 -8.36 -7.30
N ASN A 158 3.57 -9.51 -7.33
CA ASN A 158 3.01 -10.78 -7.78
C ASN A 158 2.58 -11.63 -6.59
N GLU A 159 1.50 -12.41 -6.74
CA GLU A 159 1.16 -13.41 -5.74
C GLU A 159 2.26 -14.48 -5.68
N ARG A 160 2.67 -14.84 -4.48
CA ARG A 160 3.67 -15.88 -4.26
C ARG A 160 3.04 -17.25 -4.52
N VAL A 161 3.60 -17.98 -5.45
CA VAL A 161 3.20 -19.36 -5.69
C VAL A 161 3.70 -20.20 -4.52
N ALA A 162 2.76 -20.78 -3.75
CA ALA A 162 3.12 -21.76 -2.74
C ALA A 162 3.80 -22.96 -3.42
N LYS A 163 5.00 -23.30 -2.97
CA LYS A 163 5.70 -24.52 -3.41
C LYS A 163 5.23 -25.70 -2.59
#